data_4ffea6c9e5e7f9193cd3e0a0e7bede5f
#
_entry.id   4ffea6c9e5e7f9193cd3e0a0e7bede5f
#
_cell.length_a   1.000
_cell.length_b   1.000
_cell.length_c   1.000
_cell.angle_alpha   90.00
_cell.angle_beta   90.00
_cell.angle_gamma   90.00
#
_symmetry.space_group_name_H-M   'P 1'
#
loop_
_entity.id
_entity.type
_entity.pdbx_description
1 polymer ?
#
loop_
_entity_poly.entity_id
_entity_poly.type
_entity_poly.pdbx_seq_one_letter_code
_entity_poly.pdbx_strand_id
1 'polypeptide(L)'
;MTRRNLTWLIVALAVLAAAALGWRGLRARQAAQQTQAASATAPVIELRALDVAPVELRDLTISLPISGSLRAVRSAFVKARVPGELIGLTVREGDRVQAGQVIARVESTEYDERMRQAQRQAEAAQAQVAIAQRQYDNNRALVDQGFISRTALDASAASLDAARATARAAQAGTEVARKSVNDTVLKAPISGQIAQRLAQPGERVAPDARIVEIVDLSQLELEATLSPADSVAVRVGQSASLSIEGASAPVPATVARINPSAQAGSRGVTVYLTVQPEPGLRQGLFAQGTLAVGQQRALAVPLSSVRTDKPAPYVQLVEGTGDAARVVHRAVTPGERAVIDGETWVAVTGLAAGSRVLRGAAGALREGTRVRLDGKAAG
;
A
#
# COMPACT_ATOMS: atom_id res chain seq x y z
N MET A 1 -77.30 -74.63 -39.76
CA MET A 1 -76.12 -73.86 -39.44
C MET A 1 -74.93 -74.52 -40.06
N THR A 2 -74.34 -73.86 -41.06
CA THR A 2 -73.30 -74.45 -41.92
C THR A 2 -71.95 -74.53 -41.22
N ARG A 3 -71.24 -75.66 -41.38
CA ARG A 3 -69.90 -75.96 -40.78
C ARG A 3 -68.89 -74.83 -40.94
N ARG A 4 -69.08 -73.89 -41.87
CA ARG A 4 -68.20 -72.73 -42.20
C ARG A 4 -68.29 -71.59 -41.14
N ASN A 5 -69.38 -71.43 -40.43
CA ASN A 5 -69.54 -70.40 -39.38
C ASN A 5 -68.95 -70.85 -38.03
N LEU A 6 -68.88 -72.20 -37.82
CA LEU A 6 -68.23 -72.71 -36.59
C LEU A 6 -66.70 -72.55 -36.62
N THR A 7 -66.09 -72.71 -37.81
CA THR A 7 -64.64 -72.50 -37.95
C THR A 7 -64.19 -71.03 -37.75
N TRP A 8 -65.02 -70.07 -38.23
CA TRP A 8 -64.76 -68.65 -38.00
C TRP A 8 -64.90 -68.25 -36.53
N LEU A 9 -65.82 -68.86 -35.81
CA LEU A 9 -66.00 -68.60 -34.42
C LEU A 9 -64.82 -69.11 -33.55
N ILE A 10 -64.27 -70.28 -33.93
CA ILE A 10 -63.09 -70.85 -33.28
C ILE A 10 -61.80 -69.97 -33.54
N VAL A 11 -61.66 -69.47 -34.76
CA VAL A 11 -60.57 -68.60 -35.12
C VAL A 11 -60.65 -67.23 -34.38
N ALA A 12 -61.85 -66.67 -34.28
CA ALA A 12 -62.07 -65.44 -33.55
C ALA A 12 -61.79 -65.59 -32.06
N LEU A 13 -62.15 -66.72 -31.47
CA LEU A 13 -61.85 -67.02 -30.03
C LEU A 13 -60.37 -67.24 -29.79
N ALA A 14 -59.64 -67.88 -30.72
CA ALA A 14 -58.22 -68.08 -30.64
C ALA A 14 -57.45 -66.78 -30.75
N VAL A 15 -57.86 -65.84 -31.62
CA VAL A 15 -57.30 -64.52 -31.74
C VAL A 15 -57.54 -63.68 -30.48
N LEU A 16 -58.72 -63.71 -29.93
CA LEU A 16 -59.04 -63.03 -28.63
C LEU A 16 -58.22 -63.59 -27.47
N ALA A 17 -58.06 -64.93 -27.43
CA ALA A 17 -57.25 -65.57 -26.40
C ALA A 17 -55.74 -65.18 -26.52
N ALA A 18 -55.24 -65.14 -27.76
CA ALA A 18 -53.87 -64.70 -28.05
C ALA A 18 -53.67 -63.21 -27.70
N ALA A 19 -54.61 -62.34 -28.01
CA ALA A 19 -54.60 -60.93 -27.66
C ALA A 19 -54.58 -60.68 -26.14
N ALA A 20 -55.47 -61.49 -25.43
CA ALA A 20 -55.57 -61.43 -23.97
C ALA A 20 -54.25 -61.89 -23.28
N LEU A 21 -53.64 -62.97 -23.79
CA LEU A 21 -52.34 -63.46 -23.31
C LEU A 21 -51.18 -62.46 -23.60
N GLY A 22 -51.17 -61.85 -24.81
CA GLY A 22 -50.23 -60.79 -25.17
C GLY A 22 -50.34 -59.55 -24.27
N TRP A 23 -51.59 -59.11 -23.97
CA TRP A 23 -51.85 -57.97 -23.10
C TRP A 23 -51.50 -58.25 -21.65
N ARG A 24 -51.74 -59.48 -21.16
CA ARG A 24 -51.28 -59.92 -19.83
C ARG A 24 -49.73 -59.95 -19.75
N GLY A 25 -49.07 -60.43 -20.80
CA GLY A 25 -47.58 -60.42 -20.87
C GLY A 25 -47.01 -59.03 -20.89
N LEU A 26 -47.64 -58.10 -21.62
CA LEU A 26 -47.22 -56.68 -21.62
C LEU A 26 -47.40 -55.99 -20.27
N ARG A 27 -48.53 -56.18 -19.60
CA ARG A 27 -48.81 -55.69 -18.25
C ARG A 27 -47.84 -56.25 -17.21
N ALA A 28 -47.53 -57.56 -17.29
CA ALA A 28 -46.57 -58.20 -16.39
C ALA A 28 -45.19 -57.68 -16.58
N ARG A 29 -44.74 -57.36 -17.83
CA ARG A 29 -43.47 -56.73 -18.13
C ARG A 29 -43.42 -55.28 -17.65
N GLN A 30 -44.48 -54.49 -17.81
CA GLN A 30 -44.59 -53.14 -17.28
C GLN A 30 -44.55 -53.09 -15.75
N ALA A 31 -45.25 -54.01 -15.08
CA ALA A 31 -45.23 -54.17 -13.63
C ALA A 31 -43.84 -54.59 -13.12
N ALA A 32 -43.14 -55.51 -13.80
CA ALA A 32 -41.79 -55.92 -13.46
C ALA A 32 -40.78 -54.78 -13.66
N GLN A 33 -40.92 -53.97 -14.71
CA GLN A 33 -40.07 -52.79 -14.95
C GLN A 33 -40.34 -51.69 -13.92
N GLN A 34 -41.59 -51.49 -13.50
CA GLN A 34 -41.89 -50.53 -12.42
C GLN A 34 -41.40 -51.00 -11.05
N THR A 35 -41.42 -52.31 -10.79
CA THR A 35 -40.86 -52.87 -9.54
C THR A 35 -39.35 -52.83 -9.52
N GLN A 36 -38.66 -53.01 -10.68
CA GLN A 36 -37.22 -52.84 -10.81
C GLN A 36 -36.80 -51.38 -10.70
N ALA A 37 -37.57 -50.44 -11.26
CA ALA A 37 -37.31 -49.01 -11.12
C ALA A 37 -37.55 -48.52 -9.68
N ALA A 38 -38.49 -49.11 -8.94
CA ALA A 38 -38.74 -48.80 -7.52
C ALA A 38 -37.72 -49.43 -6.57
N SER A 39 -37.02 -50.50 -6.99
CA SER A 39 -35.98 -51.19 -6.19
C SER A 39 -34.56 -50.73 -6.51
N ALA A 40 -34.36 -49.80 -7.43
CA ALA A 40 -33.07 -49.14 -7.61
C ALA A 40 -32.81 -48.25 -6.37
N THR A 41 -32.26 -48.83 -5.32
CA THR A 41 -31.73 -48.09 -4.16
C THR A 41 -30.75 -47.07 -4.72
N ALA A 42 -31.11 -45.78 -4.67
CA ALA A 42 -30.23 -44.73 -5.14
C ALA A 42 -28.86 -44.91 -4.48
N PRO A 43 -27.75 -44.86 -5.26
CA PRO A 43 -26.44 -45.12 -4.71
C PRO A 43 -26.17 -44.17 -3.53
N VAL A 44 -25.81 -44.72 -2.39
CA VAL A 44 -25.37 -43.93 -1.23
C VAL A 44 -23.99 -43.47 -1.52
N ILE A 45 -23.78 -42.17 -1.53
CA ILE A 45 -22.43 -41.56 -1.75
C ILE A 45 -21.74 -41.50 -0.42
N GLU A 46 -20.57 -42.13 -0.33
CA GLU A 46 -19.69 -42.04 0.84
C GLU A 46 -18.92 -40.74 0.80
N LEU A 47 -19.04 -39.93 1.85
CA LEU A 47 -18.36 -38.65 2.03
C LEU A 47 -17.26 -38.84 3.10
N ARG A 48 -16.06 -38.39 2.80
CA ARG A 48 -14.97 -38.33 3.76
C ARG A 48 -15.14 -37.13 4.69
N ALA A 49 -14.50 -37.16 5.84
CA ALA A 49 -14.49 -36.00 6.76
C ALA A 49 -13.97 -34.71 6.11
N LEU A 50 -13.03 -34.83 5.15
CA LEU A 50 -12.50 -33.70 4.39
C LEU A 50 -13.50 -33.11 3.37
N ASP A 51 -14.53 -33.84 2.98
CA ASP A 51 -15.54 -33.39 2.03
C ASP A 51 -16.63 -32.52 2.67
N VAL A 52 -16.58 -32.41 4.01
CA VAL A 52 -17.56 -31.68 4.81
C VAL A 52 -16.87 -30.62 5.66
N ALA A 53 -17.48 -29.47 5.80
CA ALA A 53 -17.04 -28.40 6.70
C ALA A 53 -18.18 -28.03 7.64
N PRO A 54 -17.91 -27.80 8.93
CA PRO A 54 -18.90 -27.28 9.85
C PRO A 54 -19.15 -25.79 9.58
N VAL A 55 -20.38 -25.32 9.77
CA VAL A 55 -20.73 -23.91 9.80
C VAL A 55 -20.44 -23.38 11.19
N GLU A 56 -19.41 -22.58 11.33
CA GLU A 56 -18.94 -22.09 12.63
C GLU A 56 -18.89 -20.57 12.67
N LEU A 57 -19.04 -20.04 13.89
CA LEU A 57 -18.74 -18.64 14.15
C LEU A 57 -17.23 -18.45 14.07
N ARG A 58 -16.79 -17.65 13.10
CA ARG A 58 -15.38 -17.30 12.92
C ARG A 58 -15.18 -15.79 12.92
N ASP A 59 -14.02 -15.38 13.39
CA ASP A 59 -13.60 -14.00 13.30
C ASP A 59 -12.98 -13.78 11.91
N LEU A 60 -13.70 -13.07 11.06
CA LEU A 60 -13.31 -12.76 9.69
C LEU A 60 -12.63 -11.40 9.68
N THR A 61 -11.39 -11.34 9.23
CA THR A 61 -10.69 -10.07 9.00
C THR A 61 -11.17 -9.47 7.70
N ILE A 62 -11.87 -8.33 7.78
CA ILE A 62 -12.28 -7.56 6.61
C ILE A 62 -11.03 -6.87 6.07
N SER A 63 -10.70 -7.14 4.81
CA SER A 63 -9.52 -6.60 4.17
C SER A 63 -9.86 -5.81 2.92
N LEU A 64 -9.20 -4.67 2.74
CA LEU A 64 -9.27 -3.87 1.52
C LEU A 64 -8.03 -4.12 0.67
N PRO A 65 -8.16 -4.32 -0.65
CA PRO A 65 -7.03 -4.35 -1.55
C PRO A 65 -6.40 -2.95 -1.64
N ILE A 66 -5.09 -2.88 -1.53
CA ILE A 66 -4.31 -1.65 -1.65
C ILE A 66 -3.17 -1.85 -2.63
N SER A 67 -2.82 -0.79 -3.34
CA SER A 67 -1.65 -0.76 -4.21
C SER A 67 -1.06 0.64 -4.25
N GLY A 68 0.22 0.72 -4.54
CA GLY A 68 0.92 1.99 -4.61
C GLY A 68 2.41 1.83 -4.90
N SER A 69 3.17 2.89 -4.71
CA SER A 69 4.61 2.90 -4.87
C SER A 69 5.32 3.19 -3.56
N LEU A 70 6.46 2.56 -3.34
CA LEU A 70 7.30 2.84 -2.20
C LEU A 70 7.98 4.20 -2.34
N ARG A 71 7.97 4.98 -1.28
CA ARG A 71 8.67 6.26 -1.18
C ARG A 71 9.53 6.31 0.08
N ALA A 72 10.68 6.95 -0.04
CA ALA A 72 11.47 7.28 1.14
C ALA A 72 10.76 8.38 1.95
N VAL A 73 10.64 8.19 3.26
CA VAL A 73 10.06 9.19 4.17
C VAL A 73 10.88 10.49 4.15
N ARG A 74 12.19 10.36 3.94
CA ARG A 74 13.13 11.49 3.89
C ARG A 74 13.85 11.49 2.56
N SER A 75 13.63 12.54 1.78
CA SER A 75 14.38 12.83 0.56
C SER A 75 14.73 14.31 0.50
N ALA A 76 15.82 14.66 -0.16
CA ALA A 76 16.23 16.03 -0.32
C ALA A 76 16.97 16.24 -1.65
N PHE A 77 16.72 17.38 -2.28
CA PHE A 77 17.51 17.85 -3.41
C PHE A 77 18.65 18.75 -2.92
N VAL A 78 19.87 18.46 -3.33
CA VAL A 78 20.97 19.42 -3.26
C VAL A 78 20.77 20.39 -4.40
N LYS A 79 20.63 21.67 -4.07
CA LYS A 79 20.40 22.74 -5.04
C LYS A 79 21.56 23.72 -5.06
N ALA A 80 21.85 24.30 -6.23
CA ALA A 80 22.75 25.44 -6.36
C ALA A 80 22.15 26.66 -5.64
N ARG A 81 22.96 27.36 -4.84
CA ARG A 81 22.52 28.57 -4.13
C ARG A 81 22.96 29.84 -4.85
N VAL A 82 24.01 29.71 -5.65
CA VAL A 82 24.58 30.79 -6.44
C VAL A 82 24.77 30.32 -7.89
N PRO A 83 24.72 31.22 -8.87
CA PRO A 83 24.95 30.86 -10.25
C PRO A 83 26.43 30.64 -10.54
N GLY A 84 26.75 29.76 -11.48
CA GLY A 84 28.11 29.50 -11.93
C GLY A 84 28.26 28.16 -12.59
N GLU A 85 29.51 27.81 -12.94
CA GLU A 85 29.88 26.50 -13.48
C GLU A 85 29.99 25.46 -12.35
N LEU A 86 29.40 24.30 -12.56
CA LEU A 86 29.41 23.19 -11.59
C LEU A 86 30.76 22.43 -11.71
N ILE A 87 31.55 22.44 -10.68
CA ILE A 87 32.83 21.74 -10.62
C ILE A 87 32.88 20.75 -9.47
N GLY A 88 33.73 19.73 -9.60
CA GLY A 88 33.99 18.79 -8.50
C GLY A 88 32.79 17.97 -8.06
N LEU A 89 31.79 17.68 -8.93
CA LEU A 89 30.72 16.73 -8.68
C LEU A 89 31.29 15.31 -8.76
N THR A 90 31.62 14.73 -7.61
CA THR A 90 32.31 13.43 -7.50
C THR A 90 31.41 12.25 -7.26
N VAL A 91 30.17 12.48 -6.81
CA VAL A 91 29.21 11.42 -6.47
C VAL A 91 28.47 10.89 -7.70
N ARG A 92 28.09 9.60 -7.63
CA ARG A 92 27.30 8.89 -8.64
C ARG A 92 26.04 8.32 -8.02
N GLU A 93 25.09 7.93 -8.88
CA GLU A 93 23.89 7.23 -8.46
C GLU A 93 24.25 5.94 -7.70
N GLY A 94 23.61 5.72 -6.55
CA GLY A 94 23.89 4.59 -5.66
C GLY A 94 24.94 4.87 -4.58
N ASP A 95 25.74 5.94 -4.69
CA ASP A 95 26.74 6.31 -3.66
C ASP A 95 26.06 6.70 -2.35
N ARG A 96 26.64 6.28 -1.23
CA ARG A 96 26.23 6.71 0.11
C ARG A 96 26.90 8.03 0.48
N VAL A 97 26.11 8.93 1.03
CA VAL A 97 26.57 10.24 1.50
C VAL A 97 26.11 10.52 2.92
N GLN A 98 26.89 11.33 3.64
CA GLN A 98 26.55 11.77 4.99
C GLN A 98 26.10 13.23 4.98
N ALA A 99 25.20 13.59 5.91
CA ALA A 99 24.80 14.99 6.09
C ALA A 99 26.06 15.89 6.33
N GLY A 100 26.12 17.02 5.61
CA GLY A 100 27.27 17.93 5.63
C GLY A 100 28.41 17.57 4.68
N GLN A 101 28.42 16.37 4.08
CA GLN A 101 29.42 15.99 3.07
C GLN A 101 29.35 16.90 1.85
N VAL A 102 30.50 17.34 1.34
CA VAL A 102 30.57 18.13 0.11
C VAL A 102 30.24 17.22 -1.09
N ILE A 103 29.25 17.61 -1.86
CA ILE A 103 28.78 16.90 -3.04
C ILE A 103 29.38 17.47 -4.31
N ALA A 104 29.40 18.81 -4.40
CA ALA A 104 29.90 19.55 -5.55
C ALA A 104 30.34 20.97 -5.14
N ARG A 105 30.92 21.70 -6.05
CA ARG A 105 31.24 23.12 -5.90
C ARG A 105 30.77 23.88 -7.15
N VAL A 106 30.37 25.11 -6.95
CA VAL A 106 30.22 26.09 -8.03
C VAL A 106 31.55 26.83 -8.11
N GLU A 107 32.02 27.16 -9.32
CA GLU A 107 33.21 27.93 -9.55
C GLU A 107 33.16 29.22 -8.69
N SER A 108 34.22 29.46 -7.87
CA SER A 108 34.17 30.46 -6.80
C SER A 108 35.04 31.70 -7.05
N THR A 109 35.83 31.77 -8.12
CA THR A 109 36.80 32.84 -8.34
C THR A 109 36.19 34.24 -8.21
N GLU A 110 35.04 34.48 -8.84
CA GLU A 110 34.35 35.78 -8.75
C GLU A 110 33.89 36.10 -7.32
N TYR A 111 33.40 35.11 -6.61
CA TYR A 111 32.92 35.25 -5.22
C TYR A 111 34.07 35.50 -4.26
N ASP A 112 35.20 34.83 -4.45
CA ASP A 112 36.43 35.04 -3.66
C ASP A 112 37.00 36.41 -3.86
N GLU A 113 37.02 36.95 -5.11
CA GLU A 113 37.45 38.31 -5.40
C GLU A 113 36.52 39.35 -4.74
N ARG A 114 35.22 39.15 -4.82
CA ARG A 114 34.24 40.04 -4.15
C ARG A 114 34.44 40.04 -2.63
N MET A 115 34.68 38.88 -2.05
CA MET A 115 34.98 38.79 -0.61
C MET A 115 36.25 39.54 -0.26
N ARG A 116 37.36 39.36 -1.03
CA ARG A 116 38.61 40.11 -0.83
C ARG A 116 38.41 41.62 -0.94
N GLN A 117 37.66 42.08 -1.93
CA GLN A 117 37.31 43.48 -2.07
C GLN A 117 36.58 44.03 -0.83
N ALA A 118 35.55 43.33 -0.35
CA ALA A 118 34.80 43.74 0.83
C ALA A 118 35.67 43.74 2.09
N GLN A 119 36.61 42.78 2.23
CA GLN A 119 37.56 42.75 3.32
C GLN A 119 38.49 44.02 3.31
N ARG A 120 39.04 44.39 2.14
CA ARG A 120 39.86 45.60 2.01
C ARG A 120 39.08 46.87 2.34
N GLN A 121 37.81 46.92 1.99
CA GLN A 121 36.93 48.03 2.35
C GLN A 121 36.70 48.13 3.86
N ALA A 122 36.49 46.99 4.53
CA ALA A 122 36.35 46.92 5.98
C ALA A 122 37.65 47.30 6.72
N GLU A 123 38.79 46.84 6.22
CA GLU A 123 40.14 47.24 6.73
C GLU A 123 40.35 48.74 6.64
N ALA A 124 40.05 49.35 5.49
CA ALA A 124 40.16 50.80 5.30
C ALA A 124 39.22 51.60 6.23
N ALA A 125 37.97 51.15 6.38
CA ALA A 125 37.01 51.77 7.31
C ALA A 125 37.47 51.63 8.77
N GLN A 126 38.07 50.51 9.14
CA GLN A 126 38.65 50.32 10.50
C GLN A 126 39.85 51.22 10.75
N ALA A 127 40.70 51.44 9.74
CA ALA A 127 41.78 52.40 9.83
C ALA A 127 41.28 53.84 10.09
N GLN A 128 40.17 54.24 9.44
CA GLN A 128 39.50 55.52 9.65
C GLN A 128 38.98 55.66 11.10
N VAL A 129 38.44 54.59 11.70
CA VAL A 129 38.07 54.57 13.13
C VAL A 129 39.28 54.86 14.00
N ALA A 130 40.43 54.25 13.71
CA ALA A 130 41.65 54.48 14.48
C ALA A 130 42.15 55.91 14.38
N ILE A 131 41.99 56.56 13.22
CA ILE A 131 42.31 57.98 13.03
C ILE A 131 41.33 58.85 13.84
N ALA A 132 40.04 58.66 13.71
CA ALA A 132 39.01 59.40 14.42
C ALA A 132 39.10 59.22 15.94
N GLN A 133 39.48 58.03 16.40
CA GLN A 133 39.69 57.76 17.82
C GLN A 133 40.86 58.57 18.38
N ARG A 134 42.02 58.57 17.69
CA ARG A 134 43.17 59.40 18.11
C ARG A 134 42.84 60.89 18.15
N GLN A 135 42.04 61.39 17.17
CA GLN A 135 41.57 62.76 17.15
C GLN A 135 40.67 63.10 18.33
N TYR A 136 39.76 62.24 18.65
CA TYR A 136 38.90 62.37 19.81
C TYR A 136 39.66 62.36 21.11
N ASP A 137 40.65 61.45 21.30
CA ASP A 137 41.45 61.32 22.49
C ASP A 137 42.36 62.58 22.68
N ASN A 138 42.95 63.11 21.60
CA ASN A 138 43.67 64.34 21.64
C ASN A 138 42.80 65.56 22.03
N ASN A 139 41.63 65.70 21.38
CA ASN A 139 40.71 66.79 21.66
C ASN A 139 40.24 66.73 23.14
N ARG A 140 39.98 65.53 23.66
CA ARG A 140 39.61 65.31 25.05
C ARG A 140 40.69 65.84 26.02
N ALA A 141 41.96 65.48 25.76
CA ALA A 141 43.08 65.95 26.59
C ALA A 141 43.26 67.48 26.54
N LEU A 142 43.03 68.12 25.39
CA LEU A 142 43.10 69.58 25.24
C LEU A 142 41.95 70.32 25.90
N VAL A 143 40.69 69.73 25.90
CA VAL A 143 39.59 70.32 26.66
C VAL A 143 39.79 70.20 28.16
N ASP A 144 40.34 69.09 28.64
CA ASP A 144 40.65 68.89 30.06
C ASP A 144 41.69 69.90 30.56
N GLN A 145 42.57 70.39 29.68
CA GLN A 145 43.56 71.43 29.92
C GLN A 145 43.04 72.86 29.65
N GLY A 146 41.83 73.03 29.17
CA GLY A 146 41.17 74.30 28.88
C GLY A 146 41.58 74.98 27.57
N PHE A 147 42.31 74.32 26.66
CA PHE A 147 42.85 74.87 25.41
C PHE A 147 41.86 74.92 24.26
N ILE A 148 40.81 74.07 24.26
CA ILE A 148 39.78 74.05 23.21
C ILE A 148 38.39 73.98 23.82
N SER A 149 37.34 74.35 23.03
CA SER A 149 35.90 74.30 23.43
C SER A 149 35.37 72.94 23.54
N ARG A 150 34.35 72.75 24.39
CA ARG A 150 33.53 71.48 24.45
C ARG A 150 32.87 71.13 23.12
N THR A 151 32.45 72.14 22.32
CA THR A 151 31.90 71.93 21.00
C THR A 151 32.87 71.24 20.05
N ALA A 152 34.20 71.51 20.14
CA ALA A 152 35.20 70.84 19.36
C ALA A 152 35.36 69.34 19.75
N LEU A 153 35.22 69.04 21.07
CA LEU A 153 35.20 67.66 21.54
C LEU A 153 33.96 66.90 21.02
N ASP A 154 32.77 67.51 21.14
CA ASP A 154 31.50 66.93 20.69
C ASP A 154 31.55 66.63 19.16
N ALA A 155 32.13 67.53 18.35
CA ALA A 155 32.33 67.32 16.94
C ALA A 155 33.24 66.12 16.63
N SER A 156 34.33 65.95 17.43
CA SER A 156 35.22 64.79 17.25
C SER A 156 34.59 63.49 17.74
N ALA A 157 33.76 63.54 18.78
CA ALA A 157 32.96 62.38 19.22
C ALA A 157 31.97 61.94 18.11
N ALA A 158 31.23 62.89 17.53
CA ALA A 158 30.34 62.61 16.40
C ALA A 158 31.07 62.04 15.18
N SER A 159 32.27 62.54 14.87
CA SER A 159 33.14 62.03 13.79
C SER A 159 33.57 60.57 14.07
N LEU A 160 33.96 60.28 15.31
CA LEU A 160 34.33 58.91 15.72
C LEU A 160 33.12 57.97 15.61
N ASP A 161 31.97 58.39 16.05
CA ASP A 161 30.75 57.56 15.95
C ASP A 161 30.34 57.32 14.49
N ALA A 162 30.46 58.31 13.63
CA ALA A 162 30.26 58.15 12.20
C ALA A 162 31.28 57.17 11.57
N ALA A 163 32.55 57.26 11.93
CA ALA A 163 33.58 56.32 11.44
C ALA A 163 33.31 54.89 11.94
N ARG A 164 32.90 54.72 13.19
CA ARG A 164 32.51 53.42 13.74
C ARG A 164 31.28 52.83 13.03
N ALA A 165 30.28 53.67 12.70
CA ALA A 165 29.10 53.23 11.95
C ALA A 165 29.50 52.75 10.54
N THR A 166 30.39 53.50 9.87
CA THR A 166 30.89 53.13 8.54
C THR A 166 31.69 51.81 8.57
N ALA A 167 32.52 51.60 9.59
CA ALA A 167 33.29 50.37 9.75
C ALA A 167 32.37 49.15 10.00
N ARG A 168 31.32 49.33 10.82
CA ARG A 168 30.30 48.28 11.04
C ARG A 168 29.57 47.92 9.73
N ALA A 169 29.20 48.91 8.93
CA ALA A 169 28.55 48.68 7.64
C ALA A 169 29.47 47.93 6.67
N ALA A 170 30.77 48.31 6.58
CA ALA A 170 31.76 47.62 5.74
C ALA A 170 32.00 46.16 6.22
N GLN A 171 32.06 45.94 7.53
CA GLN A 171 32.18 44.60 8.12
C GLN A 171 30.97 43.73 7.77
N ALA A 172 29.74 44.27 7.86
CA ALA A 172 28.55 43.56 7.43
C ALA A 172 28.58 43.19 5.93
N GLY A 173 29.11 44.06 5.07
CA GLY A 173 29.38 43.79 3.67
C GLY A 173 30.32 42.57 3.46
N THR A 174 31.38 42.47 4.30
CA THR A 174 32.28 41.30 4.27
C THR A 174 31.57 40.01 4.63
N GLU A 175 30.67 40.04 5.62
CA GLU A 175 29.88 38.83 6.00
C GLU A 175 28.97 38.38 4.88
N VAL A 176 28.33 39.32 4.14
CA VAL A 176 27.50 38.99 2.99
C VAL A 176 28.33 38.33 1.88
N ALA A 177 29.49 38.90 1.56
CA ALA A 177 30.41 38.35 0.56
C ALA A 177 30.89 36.95 0.95
N ARG A 178 31.29 36.77 2.24
CA ARG A 178 31.69 35.45 2.79
C ARG A 178 30.59 34.42 2.71
N LYS A 179 29.34 34.82 2.97
CA LYS A 179 28.19 33.93 2.79
C LYS A 179 28.07 33.44 1.34
N SER A 180 28.26 34.35 0.37
CA SER A 180 28.22 33.97 -1.05
C SER A 180 29.30 32.96 -1.43
N VAL A 181 30.52 33.11 -0.90
CA VAL A 181 31.60 32.11 -1.07
C VAL A 181 31.19 30.76 -0.44
N ASN A 182 30.63 30.77 0.77
CA ASN A 182 30.17 29.54 1.40
C ASN A 182 29.07 28.85 0.61
N ASP A 183 28.19 29.62 -0.06
CA ASP A 183 27.08 29.12 -0.87
C ASP A 183 27.54 28.49 -2.20
N THR A 184 28.84 28.66 -2.60
CA THR A 184 29.45 27.92 -3.72
C THR A 184 29.67 26.44 -3.40
N VAL A 185 29.77 26.08 -2.11
CA VAL A 185 30.03 24.71 -1.65
C VAL A 185 28.69 24.00 -1.39
N LEU A 186 28.37 23.05 -2.25
CA LEU A 186 27.12 22.29 -2.16
C LEU A 186 27.31 21.07 -1.26
N LYS A 187 26.54 21.00 -0.18
CA LYS A 187 26.63 19.93 0.83
C LYS A 187 25.34 19.14 0.90
N ALA A 188 25.45 17.86 1.24
CA ALA A 188 24.31 16.99 1.49
C ALA A 188 23.51 17.49 2.72
N PRO A 189 22.20 17.76 2.58
CA PRO A 189 21.37 18.17 3.72
C PRO A 189 20.98 17.02 4.64
N ILE A 190 20.96 15.78 4.12
CA ILE A 190 20.66 14.55 4.85
C ILE A 190 21.68 13.46 4.51
N SER A 191 21.80 12.47 5.39
CA SER A 191 22.47 11.21 5.07
C SER A 191 21.55 10.30 4.27
N GLY A 192 22.10 9.56 3.30
CA GLY A 192 21.32 8.66 2.43
C GLY A 192 22.12 8.15 1.25
N GLN A 193 21.41 7.80 0.18
CA GLN A 193 22.00 7.41 -1.10
C GLN A 193 21.61 8.41 -2.20
N ILE A 194 22.51 8.61 -3.16
CA ILE A 194 22.22 9.39 -4.36
C ILE A 194 21.24 8.60 -5.22
N ALA A 195 20.02 9.11 -5.35
CA ALA A 195 18.99 8.49 -6.18
C ALA A 195 19.16 8.90 -7.66
N GLN A 196 19.45 10.17 -7.88
CA GLN A 196 19.57 10.72 -9.24
C GLN A 196 20.55 11.88 -9.28
N ARG A 197 21.28 11.98 -10.37
CA ARG A 197 22.13 13.13 -10.72
C ARG A 197 21.40 13.93 -11.82
N LEU A 198 21.10 15.21 -11.54
CA LEU A 198 20.29 16.08 -12.37
C LEU A 198 21.10 17.13 -13.12
N ALA A 199 22.40 17.29 -12.78
CA ALA A 199 23.33 18.18 -13.45
C ALA A 199 24.66 17.47 -13.70
N GLN A 200 25.43 17.95 -14.67
CA GLN A 200 26.73 17.39 -15.03
C GLN A 200 27.89 18.34 -14.63
N PRO A 201 29.09 17.80 -14.34
CA PRO A 201 30.28 18.63 -14.19
C PRO A 201 30.54 19.46 -15.44
N GLY A 202 30.89 20.74 -15.26
CA GLY A 202 31.08 21.69 -16.36
C GLY A 202 29.80 22.42 -16.81
N GLU A 203 28.66 22.01 -16.31
CA GLU A 203 27.39 22.66 -16.63
C GLU A 203 27.22 23.97 -15.86
N ARG A 204 26.71 25.00 -16.52
CA ARG A 204 26.37 26.26 -15.86
C ARG A 204 24.99 26.17 -15.21
N VAL A 205 24.96 26.33 -13.89
CA VAL A 205 23.74 26.23 -13.10
C VAL A 205 23.23 27.58 -12.63
N ALA A 206 21.92 27.73 -12.56
CA ALA A 206 21.25 28.88 -11.98
C ALA A 206 20.93 28.65 -10.50
N PRO A 207 20.63 29.69 -9.71
CA PRO A 207 20.09 29.52 -8.37
C PRO A 207 18.88 28.60 -8.36
N ASP A 208 18.74 27.76 -7.34
CA ASP A 208 17.72 26.74 -7.17
C ASP A 208 17.73 25.56 -8.18
N ALA A 209 18.70 25.51 -9.11
CA ALA A 209 18.90 24.34 -9.95
C ALA A 209 19.18 23.10 -9.10
N ARG A 210 18.44 22.00 -9.37
CA ARG A 210 18.63 20.72 -8.69
C ARG A 210 19.87 20.03 -9.24
N ILE A 211 20.78 19.62 -8.36
CA ILE A 211 22.06 18.98 -8.73
C ILE A 211 21.99 17.47 -8.54
N VAL A 212 21.61 17.01 -7.35
CA VAL A 212 21.39 15.59 -7.04
C VAL A 212 20.18 15.44 -6.13
N GLU A 213 19.55 14.27 -6.21
CA GLU A 213 18.55 13.81 -5.25
C GLU A 213 19.19 12.82 -4.28
N ILE A 214 18.95 13.01 -2.99
CA ILE A 214 19.40 12.13 -1.91
C ILE A 214 18.16 11.53 -1.27
N VAL A 215 18.12 10.21 -1.10
CA VAL A 215 17.03 9.46 -0.47
C VAL A 215 17.55 8.67 0.73
N ASP A 216 16.81 8.69 1.81
CA ASP A 216 17.07 7.88 2.99
C ASP A 216 16.21 6.62 2.94
N LEU A 217 16.82 5.49 2.56
CA LEU A 217 16.15 4.20 2.43
C LEU A 217 15.95 3.47 3.78
N SER A 218 16.34 4.06 4.90
CA SER A 218 16.14 3.46 6.23
C SER A 218 14.67 3.39 6.63
N GLN A 219 13.84 4.26 6.07
CA GLN A 219 12.39 4.32 6.30
C GLN A 219 11.67 4.52 4.98
N LEU A 220 10.94 3.50 4.58
CA LEU A 220 10.10 3.52 3.38
C LEU A 220 8.63 3.51 3.78
N GLU A 221 7.82 4.19 3.01
CA GLU A 221 6.37 4.19 3.10
C GLU A 221 5.76 3.78 1.76
N LEU A 222 4.69 3.00 1.81
CA LEU A 222 3.81 2.81 0.67
C LEU A 222 2.86 4.00 0.58
N GLU A 223 2.86 4.69 -0.54
CA GLU A 223 1.86 5.71 -0.88
C GLU A 223 0.75 5.03 -1.69
N ALA A 224 -0.35 4.67 -1.01
CA ALA A 224 -1.50 4.00 -1.60
C ALA A 224 -2.67 4.97 -1.75
N THR A 225 -3.43 4.82 -2.84
CA THR A 225 -4.63 5.63 -3.09
C THR A 225 -5.86 4.75 -2.96
N LEU A 226 -6.78 5.14 -2.10
CA LEU A 226 -8.07 4.47 -1.87
C LEU A 226 -9.24 5.28 -2.42
N SER A 227 -10.35 4.61 -2.70
CA SER A 227 -11.62 5.31 -2.97
C SER A 227 -12.09 6.06 -1.72
N PRO A 228 -12.86 7.15 -1.86
CA PRO A 228 -13.42 7.85 -0.70
C PRO A 228 -14.27 6.93 0.20
N ALA A 229 -15.01 5.99 -0.40
CA ALA A 229 -15.84 5.04 0.34
C ALA A 229 -14.98 4.09 1.22
N ASP A 230 -13.91 3.53 0.65
CA ASP A 230 -13.02 2.61 1.34
C ASP A 230 -12.22 3.34 2.44
N SER A 231 -11.83 4.59 2.19
CA SER A 231 -11.05 5.39 3.12
C SER A 231 -11.74 5.64 4.46
N VAL A 232 -13.07 5.61 4.51
CA VAL A 232 -13.87 5.79 5.74
C VAL A 232 -13.61 4.68 6.75
N ALA A 233 -13.32 3.46 6.30
CA ALA A 233 -13.03 2.31 7.17
C ALA A 233 -11.58 2.27 7.65
N VAL A 234 -10.68 3.07 7.05
CA VAL A 234 -9.24 3.04 7.37
C VAL A 234 -8.94 3.87 8.63
N ARG A 235 -8.07 3.35 9.48
CA ARG A 235 -7.59 4.00 10.71
C ARG A 235 -6.08 3.86 10.82
N VAL A 236 -5.43 4.84 11.43
CA VAL A 236 -4.01 4.77 11.78
C VAL A 236 -3.77 3.60 12.74
N GLY A 237 -2.69 2.86 12.52
CA GLY A 237 -2.31 1.68 13.28
C GLY A 237 -2.83 0.35 12.72
N GLN A 238 -3.68 0.35 11.70
CA GLN A 238 -4.13 -0.88 11.04
C GLN A 238 -2.98 -1.55 10.29
N SER A 239 -2.96 -2.89 10.35
CA SER A 239 -1.92 -3.71 9.72
C SER A 239 -2.27 -4.04 8.28
N ALA A 240 -1.24 -4.09 7.45
CA ALA A 240 -1.31 -4.52 6.06
C ALA A 240 -0.24 -5.56 5.76
N SER A 241 -0.50 -6.38 4.76
CA SER A 241 0.46 -7.33 4.20
C SER A 241 0.69 -6.97 2.73
N LEU A 242 1.93 -6.65 2.37
CA LEU A 242 2.30 -6.15 1.06
C LEU A 242 3.15 -7.17 0.30
N SER A 243 2.79 -7.42 -0.94
CA SER A 243 3.65 -8.07 -1.92
C SER A 243 4.38 -6.99 -2.71
N ILE A 244 5.69 -6.93 -2.60
CA ILE A 244 6.55 -5.90 -3.23
C ILE A 244 7.36 -6.59 -4.33
N GLU A 245 7.49 -5.93 -5.47
CA GLU A 245 8.32 -6.45 -6.56
C GLU A 245 9.76 -6.68 -6.09
N GLY A 246 10.25 -7.92 -6.26
CA GLY A 246 11.60 -8.31 -5.86
C GLY A 246 11.74 -8.79 -4.40
N ALA A 247 10.70 -8.69 -3.58
CA ALA A 247 10.68 -9.31 -2.26
C ALA A 247 10.30 -10.80 -2.33
N SER A 248 10.95 -11.64 -1.54
CA SER A 248 10.71 -13.09 -1.53
C SER A 248 9.49 -13.51 -0.69
N ALA A 249 9.03 -12.65 0.20
CA ALA A 249 7.89 -12.88 1.09
C ALA A 249 7.04 -11.62 1.23
N PRO A 250 5.78 -11.75 1.68
CA PRO A 250 4.96 -10.59 1.99
C PRO A 250 5.58 -9.76 3.12
N VAL A 251 5.69 -8.46 2.90
CA VAL A 251 6.29 -7.50 3.84
C VAL A 251 5.19 -6.87 4.68
N PRO A 252 5.28 -6.93 6.02
CA PRO A 252 4.31 -6.28 6.88
C PRO A 252 4.45 -4.77 6.82
N ALA A 253 3.29 -4.10 6.86
CA ALA A 253 3.20 -2.65 6.89
C ALA A 253 2.10 -2.20 7.86
N THR A 254 2.15 -0.94 8.27
CA THR A 254 1.18 -0.36 9.20
C THR A 254 0.77 1.02 8.71
N VAL A 255 -0.52 1.34 8.76
CA VAL A 255 -1.04 2.68 8.42
C VAL A 255 -0.45 3.71 9.38
N ALA A 256 0.42 4.57 8.86
CA ALA A 256 1.06 5.65 9.62
C ALA A 256 0.22 6.92 9.64
N ARG A 257 -0.35 7.28 8.50
CA ARG A 257 -1.18 8.48 8.35
C ARG A 257 -2.10 8.39 7.14
N ILE A 258 -3.16 9.19 7.18
CA ILE A 258 -4.16 9.30 6.13
C ILE A 258 -4.18 10.76 5.70
N ASN A 259 -4.11 11.03 4.40
CA ASN A 259 -4.21 12.39 3.90
C ASN A 259 -5.62 12.95 4.19
N PRO A 260 -5.75 14.11 4.85
CA PRO A 260 -7.06 14.70 5.12
C PRO A 260 -7.77 15.23 3.87
N SER A 261 -7.04 15.34 2.75
CA SER A 261 -7.57 15.87 1.48
C SER A 261 -7.60 14.79 0.42
N ALA A 262 -8.68 14.73 -0.35
CA ALA A 262 -8.74 13.93 -1.57
C ALA A 262 -7.93 14.61 -2.70
N GLN A 263 -7.31 13.81 -3.54
CA GLN A 263 -6.56 14.32 -4.70
C GLN A 263 -7.50 14.90 -5.75
N ALA A 264 -7.15 16.09 -6.26
CA ALA A 264 -7.86 16.69 -7.37
C ALA A 264 -7.77 15.79 -8.62
N GLY A 265 -8.92 15.55 -9.27
CA GLY A 265 -9.02 14.68 -10.45
C GLY A 265 -9.42 13.24 -10.13
N SER A 266 -8.62 12.48 -9.39
CA SER A 266 -8.94 11.08 -9.04
C SER A 266 -9.97 10.95 -7.91
N ARG A 267 -10.16 12.00 -7.10
CA ARG A 267 -10.93 12.00 -5.84
C ARG A 267 -10.45 10.96 -4.82
N GLY A 268 -9.30 10.34 -5.07
CA GLY A 268 -8.73 9.33 -4.18
C GLY A 268 -8.17 9.94 -2.90
N VAL A 269 -8.23 9.19 -1.81
CA VAL A 269 -7.60 9.53 -0.53
C VAL A 269 -6.29 8.78 -0.44
N THR A 270 -5.18 9.50 -0.25
CA THR A 270 -3.86 8.88 -0.09
C THR A 270 -3.68 8.40 1.34
N VAL A 271 -3.27 7.16 1.49
CA VAL A 271 -2.91 6.53 2.75
C VAL A 271 -1.44 6.16 2.71
N TYR A 272 -0.72 6.49 3.76
CA TYR A 272 0.70 6.19 3.90
C TYR A 272 0.88 5.06 4.89
N LEU A 273 1.52 3.99 4.44
CA LEU A 273 1.81 2.83 5.28
C LEU A 273 3.32 2.71 5.48
N THR A 274 3.76 2.73 6.72
CA THR A 274 5.16 2.44 7.05
C THR A 274 5.44 0.98 6.76
N VAL A 275 6.45 0.73 5.94
CA VAL A 275 6.88 -0.61 5.53
C VAL A 275 8.06 -1.03 6.39
N GLN A 276 8.09 -2.29 6.83
CA GLN A 276 9.24 -2.81 7.56
C GLN A 276 10.49 -2.81 6.65
N PRO A 277 11.64 -2.33 7.15
CA PRO A 277 12.86 -2.30 6.37
C PRO A 277 13.31 -3.72 6.01
N GLU A 278 13.48 -3.98 4.70
CA GLU A 278 14.08 -5.20 4.19
C GLU A 278 15.22 -4.87 3.23
N PRO A 279 16.29 -5.68 3.19
CA PRO A 279 17.36 -5.51 2.23
C PRO A 279 16.84 -5.60 0.80
N GLY A 280 17.24 -4.64 -0.05
CA GLY A 280 16.85 -4.63 -1.47
C GLY A 280 15.63 -3.77 -1.80
N LEU A 281 14.85 -3.33 -0.82
CA LEU A 281 13.76 -2.38 -1.07
C LEU A 281 14.32 -1.03 -1.54
N ARG A 282 13.67 -0.46 -2.53
CA ARG A 282 14.08 0.82 -3.15
C ARG A 282 12.86 1.73 -3.32
N GLN A 283 13.13 3.03 -3.36
CA GLN A 283 12.13 4.01 -3.78
C GLN A 283 11.66 3.72 -5.21
N GLY A 284 10.38 3.85 -5.45
CA GLY A 284 9.76 3.65 -6.76
C GLY A 284 9.28 2.24 -7.05
N LEU A 285 9.62 1.22 -6.23
CA LEU A 285 9.07 -0.13 -6.40
C LEU A 285 7.55 -0.12 -6.20
N PHE A 286 6.87 -0.88 -7.04
CA PHE A 286 5.43 -1.10 -6.90
C PHE A 286 5.15 -2.15 -5.82
N ALA A 287 4.13 -1.90 -5.05
CA ALA A 287 3.65 -2.83 -4.03
C ALA A 287 2.12 -2.94 -4.08
N GLN A 288 1.63 -4.13 -3.88
CA GLN A 288 0.20 -4.43 -3.74
C GLN A 288 -0.02 -5.32 -2.53
N GLY A 289 -1.22 -5.29 -1.98
CA GLY A 289 -1.49 -6.11 -0.81
C GLY A 289 -2.89 -5.91 -0.25
N THR A 290 -3.05 -6.28 1.01
CA THR A 290 -4.32 -6.19 1.72
C THR A 290 -4.14 -5.43 3.03
N LEU A 291 -5.03 -4.49 3.28
CA LEU A 291 -5.13 -3.72 4.52
C LEU A 291 -6.29 -4.26 5.37
N ALA A 292 -6.00 -4.70 6.58
CA ALA A 292 -7.01 -5.14 7.53
C ALA A 292 -7.76 -3.92 8.09
N VAL A 293 -9.05 -3.79 7.79
CA VAL A 293 -9.86 -2.62 8.18
C VAL A 293 -10.85 -2.91 9.30
N GLY A 294 -11.08 -4.19 9.60
CA GLY A 294 -11.99 -4.59 10.67
C GLY A 294 -12.00 -6.08 10.91
N GLN A 295 -12.71 -6.49 11.95
CA GLN A 295 -13.01 -7.87 12.23
C GLN A 295 -14.52 -8.01 12.40
N GLN A 296 -15.08 -9.04 11.80
CA GLN A 296 -16.49 -9.38 11.92
C GLN A 296 -16.62 -10.83 12.38
N ARG A 297 -17.33 -11.04 13.45
CA ARG A 297 -17.67 -12.39 13.90
C ARG A 297 -18.97 -12.82 13.22
N ALA A 298 -18.87 -13.79 12.34
CA ALA A 298 -20.00 -14.26 11.54
C ALA A 298 -19.94 -15.78 11.35
N LEU A 299 -21.10 -16.37 11.05
CA LEU A 299 -21.14 -17.74 10.56
C LEU A 299 -20.44 -17.79 9.20
N ALA A 300 -19.44 -18.65 9.09
CA ALA A 300 -18.64 -18.75 7.89
C ALA A 300 -18.57 -20.18 7.38
N VAL A 301 -18.40 -20.28 6.06
CA VAL A 301 -18.13 -21.53 5.36
C VAL A 301 -16.96 -21.34 4.39
N PRO A 302 -16.25 -22.41 4.02
CA PRO A 302 -15.30 -22.32 2.93
C PRO A 302 -15.95 -21.79 1.65
N LEU A 303 -15.29 -20.87 0.96
CA LEU A 303 -15.84 -20.30 -0.29
C LEU A 303 -16.15 -21.39 -1.32
N SER A 304 -15.37 -22.47 -1.33
CA SER A 304 -15.58 -23.65 -2.18
C SER A 304 -16.93 -24.38 -1.93
N SER A 305 -17.55 -24.16 -0.74
CA SER A 305 -18.85 -24.73 -0.39
C SER A 305 -20.03 -23.95 -0.95
N VAL A 306 -19.82 -22.69 -1.37
CA VAL A 306 -20.87 -21.84 -1.93
C VAL A 306 -20.97 -22.09 -3.43
N ARG A 307 -22.17 -22.45 -3.88
CA ARG A 307 -22.52 -22.73 -5.28
C ARG A 307 -23.29 -21.57 -5.88
N THR A 308 -23.00 -21.28 -7.16
CA THR A 308 -23.62 -20.18 -7.92
C THR A 308 -24.19 -20.61 -9.25
N ASP A 309 -24.40 -21.92 -9.43
CA ASP A 309 -24.98 -22.53 -10.64
C ASP A 309 -26.53 -22.45 -10.68
N LYS A 310 -27.14 -21.85 -9.66
CA LYS A 310 -28.55 -21.49 -9.59
C LYS A 310 -28.72 -19.97 -9.54
N PRO A 311 -29.93 -19.44 -9.81
CA PRO A 311 -30.19 -17.99 -9.77
C PRO A 311 -29.83 -17.32 -8.43
N ALA A 312 -29.94 -18.06 -7.31
CA ALA A 312 -29.48 -17.60 -5.99
C ALA A 312 -28.33 -18.49 -5.50
N PRO A 313 -27.28 -17.89 -4.86
CA PRO A 313 -26.22 -18.65 -4.24
C PRO A 313 -26.78 -19.62 -3.19
N TYR A 314 -26.23 -20.82 -3.13
CA TYR A 314 -26.67 -21.84 -2.18
C TYR A 314 -25.48 -22.68 -1.69
N VAL A 315 -25.71 -23.38 -0.59
CA VAL A 315 -24.81 -24.42 -0.07
C VAL A 315 -25.52 -25.76 -0.07
N GLN A 316 -24.75 -26.82 -0.11
CA GLN A 316 -25.25 -28.19 0.03
C GLN A 316 -25.06 -28.62 1.48
N LEU A 317 -26.15 -28.70 2.24
CA LEU A 317 -26.15 -29.17 3.63
C LEU A 317 -26.29 -30.69 3.68
N VAL A 318 -25.67 -31.30 4.67
CA VAL A 318 -25.91 -32.70 5.04
C VAL A 318 -26.82 -32.71 6.26
N GLU A 319 -28.09 -33.04 6.04
CA GLU A 319 -29.09 -33.16 7.09
C GLU A 319 -29.36 -34.66 7.42
N GLY A 320 -29.45 -34.97 8.71
CA GLY A 320 -29.62 -36.34 9.21
C GLY A 320 -28.31 -36.98 9.66
N THR A 321 -28.41 -38.22 10.17
CA THR A 321 -27.25 -39.00 10.67
C THR A 321 -27.30 -40.43 10.10
N GLY A 322 -26.11 -41.02 9.93
CA GLY A 322 -25.99 -42.39 9.41
C GLY A 322 -26.59 -42.58 8.01
N ASP A 323 -27.33 -43.63 7.78
CA ASP A 323 -27.93 -43.98 6.47
C ASP A 323 -29.11 -43.08 6.09
N ALA A 324 -29.64 -42.29 7.03
CA ALA A 324 -30.72 -41.32 6.78
C ALA A 324 -30.21 -39.95 6.34
N ALA A 325 -28.88 -39.73 6.29
CA ALA A 325 -28.32 -38.45 5.89
C ALA A 325 -28.61 -38.16 4.40
N ARG A 326 -29.00 -36.91 4.12
CA ARG A 326 -29.35 -36.45 2.79
C ARG A 326 -28.80 -35.07 2.50
N VAL A 327 -28.54 -34.80 1.23
CA VAL A 327 -28.12 -33.47 0.76
C VAL A 327 -29.37 -32.61 0.59
N VAL A 328 -29.33 -31.42 1.22
CA VAL A 328 -30.36 -30.37 1.09
C VAL A 328 -29.72 -29.10 0.57
N HIS A 329 -30.33 -28.50 -0.44
CA HIS A 329 -29.87 -27.22 -0.97
C HIS A 329 -30.48 -26.07 -0.17
N ARG A 330 -29.63 -25.28 0.48
CA ARG A 330 -30.07 -24.12 1.26
C ARG A 330 -29.52 -22.83 0.61
N ALA A 331 -30.45 -21.96 0.21
CA ALA A 331 -30.07 -20.62 -0.28
C ALA A 331 -29.37 -19.85 0.84
N VAL A 332 -28.30 -19.14 0.48
CA VAL A 332 -27.50 -18.32 1.40
C VAL A 332 -27.24 -16.97 0.77
N THR A 333 -27.02 -15.96 1.62
CA THR A 333 -26.50 -14.67 1.18
C THR A 333 -25.04 -14.61 1.60
N PRO A 334 -24.09 -14.70 0.63
CA PRO A 334 -22.69 -14.54 0.93
C PRO A 334 -22.37 -13.07 1.27
N GLY A 335 -21.55 -12.88 2.30
CA GLY A 335 -21.04 -11.58 2.77
C GLY A 335 -19.54 -11.45 2.57
N GLU A 336 -18.86 -10.90 3.57
CA GLU A 336 -17.43 -10.66 3.56
C GLU A 336 -16.61 -11.95 3.48
N ARG A 337 -15.45 -11.84 2.83
CA ARG A 337 -14.51 -12.95 2.65
C ARG A 337 -13.23 -12.68 3.44
N ALA A 338 -12.68 -13.75 4.01
CA ALA A 338 -11.40 -13.71 4.70
C ALA A 338 -10.56 -14.94 4.36
N VAL A 339 -9.27 -14.81 4.36
CA VAL A 339 -8.35 -15.95 4.26
C VAL A 339 -7.95 -16.38 5.66
N ILE A 340 -8.24 -17.62 6.03
CA ILE A 340 -7.91 -18.21 7.33
C ILE A 340 -7.15 -19.50 7.03
N ASP A 341 -5.95 -19.65 7.56
CA ASP A 341 -5.08 -20.83 7.37
C ASP A 341 -4.87 -21.23 5.91
N GLY A 342 -4.77 -20.23 5.01
CA GLY A 342 -4.58 -20.45 3.56
C GLY A 342 -5.84 -20.82 2.79
N GLU A 343 -7.00 -20.98 3.45
CA GLU A 343 -8.30 -21.22 2.81
C GLU A 343 -9.17 -19.96 2.85
N THR A 344 -9.86 -19.69 1.74
CA THR A 344 -10.80 -18.56 1.70
C THR A 344 -12.14 -18.96 2.31
N TRP A 345 -12.56 -18.26 3.34
CA TRP A 345 -13.85 -18.37 4.02
C TRP A 345 -14.75 -17.19 3.65
N VAL A 346 -16.03 -17.43 3.67
CA VAL A 346 -17.05 -16.40 3.39
C VAL A 346 -18.10 -16.39 4.49
N ALA A 347 -18.43 -15.21 4.99
CA ALA A 347 -19.57 -15.01 5.87
C ALA A 347 -20.84 -15.40 5.15
N VAL A 348 -21.75 -16.12 5.82
CA VAL A 348 -23.04 -16.50 5.23
C VAL A 348 -24.16 -16.26 6.22
N THR A 349 -25.31 -15.84 5.66
CA THR A 349 -26.57 -15.77 6.40
C THR A 349 -27.54 -16.82 5.87
N GLY A 350 -28.49 -17.28 6.71
CA GLY A 350 -29.45 -18.28 6.37
C GLY A 350 -29.09 -19.70 6.78
N LEU A 351 -27.99 -19.88 7.55
CA LEU A 351 -27.58 -21.17 8.11
C LEU A 351 -27.62 -21.17 9.63
N ALA A 352 -27.72 -22.33 10.23
CA ALA A 352 -27.58 -22.53 11.67
C ALA A 352 -26.14 -22.93 12.01
N ALA A 353 -25.61 -22.46 13.14
CA ALA A 353 -24.33 -22.91 13.65
C ALA A 353 -24.31 -24.42 13.87
N GLY A 354 -23.19 -25.08 13.57
CA GLY A 354 -23.04 -26.53 13.67
C GLY A 354 -23.61 -27.32 12.49
N SER A 355 -24.29 -26.68 11.54
CA SER A 355 -24.70 -27.33 10.28
C SER A 355 -23.45 -27.80 9.51
N ARG A 356 -23.61 -28.89 8.73
CA ARG A 356 -22.49 -29.42 7.92
C ARG A 356 -22.73 -29.09 6.45
N VAL A 357 -21.78 -28.42 5.82
CA VAL A 357 -21.80 -28.09 4.39
C VAL A 357 -20.81 -28.94 3.61
N LEU A 358 -21.16 -29.31 2.38
CA LEU A 358 -20.24 -29.99 1.49
C LEU A 358 -19.22 -28.99 0.94
N ARG A 359 -17.96 -29.39 0.95
CA ARG A 359 -16.87 -28.64 0.29
C ARG A 359 -16.94 -28.82 -1.24
N GLY A 360 -16.33 -27.93 -1.99
CA GLY A 360 -16.29 -27.97 -3.45
C GLY A 360 -15.77 -29.28 -4.03
N ALA A 361 -14.83 -29.95 -3.34
CA ALA A 361 -14.26 -31.22 -3.75
C ALA A 361 -15.28 -32.37 -3.84
N ALA A 362 -16.35 -32.34 -3.04
CA ALA A 362 -17.43 -33.35 -3.10
C ALA A 362 -18.29 -33.27 -4.35
N GLY A 363 -18.12 -32.23 -5.19
CA GLY A 363 -18.89 -32.03 -6.42
C GLY A 363 -20.31 -31.50 -6.18
N ALA A 364 -21.09 -31.38 -7.27
CA ALA A 364 -22.48 -30.99 -7.22
C ALA A 364 -23.38 -32.22 -7.06
N LEU A 365 -23.91 -32.41 -5.86
CA LEU A 365 -24.86 -33.46 -5.59
C LEU A 365 -26.33 -32.95 -5.76
N ARG A 366 -27.21 -33.81 -6.23
CA ARG A 366 -28.63 -33.44 -6.38
C ARG A 366 -29.31 -33.39 -5.01
N GLU A 367 -30.29 -32.50 -4.89
CA GLU A 367 -31.13 -32.43 -3.70
C GLU A 367 -31.79 -33.80 -3.41
N GLY A 368 -31.80 -34.23 -2.15
CA GLY A 368 -32.29 -35.53 -1.73
C GLY A 368 -31.31 -36.69 -1.90
N THR A 369 -30.13 -36.50 -2.47
CA THR A 369 -29.10 -37.56 -2.59
C THR A 369 -28.75 -38.10 -1.20
N ARG A 370 -28.81 -39.46 -1.05
CA ARG A 370 -28.41 -40.12 0.18
C ARG A 370 -26.88 -40.11 0.30
N VAL A 371 -26.40 -39.71 1.46
CA VAL A 371 -24.96 -39.65 1.73
C VAL A 371 -24.66 -40.35 3.06
N ARG A 372 -23.51 -40.94 3.16
CA ARG A 372 -22.99 -41.51 4.41
C ARG A 372 -21.67 -40.85 4.74
N LEU A 373 -21.57 -40.33 5.93
CA LEU A 373 -20.29 -39.79 6.44
C LEU A 373 -19.47 -40.97 6.97
N ASP A 374 -18.29 -41.18 6.38
CA ASP A 374 -17.34 -42.19 6.86
C ASP A 374 -16.79 -41.70 8.20
N GLY A 375 -17.12 -42.41 9.29
CA GLY A 375 -16.85 -42.01 10.67
C GLY A 375 -15.37 -42.12 11.07
N LYS A 376 -14.44 -42.34 10.15
CA LYS A 376 -13.03 -42.44 10.43
C LYS A 376 -12.44 -41.02 10.43
N ALA A 377 -12.40 -40.41 11.62
CA ALA A 377 -11.57 -39.22 11.86
C ALA A 377 -10.13 -39.54 11.46
N ALA A 378 -9.55 -38.72 10.61
CA ALA A 378 -8.12 -38.75 10.39
C ALA A 378 -7.43 -38.39 11.73
N GLY A 379 -6.73 -39.34 12.30
CA GLY A 379 -5.80 -39.15 13.42
C GLY A 379 -4.54 -38.44 12.94
#